data_884dad0608d8db0e85170728fe51c7ee
#
_entry.id   884dad0608d8db0e85170728fe51c7ee
#
_cell.length_a   1.000
_cell.length_b   1.000
_cell.length_c   1.000
_cell.angle_alpha   90.00
_cell.angle_beta   90.00
_cell.angle_gamma   90.00
#
_symmetry.space_group_name_H-M   'P 1'
#
loop_
_entity.id
_entity.type
_entity.pdbx_description
1 polymer ?
#
loop_
_entity_poly.entity_id
_entity_poly.type
_entity_poly.pdbx_seq_one_letter_code
_entity_poly.pdbx_strand_id
1 'polypeptide(L)'
;MQPTWNNTGVAHENGDVEQSHYRFKQAVDQALRVRWGRDFANRAAYEQFLQDLVYKRNQTRDARFTAEKEVLRPLPAAPLSPCKELRVTVSRFSTIHVGSNIYSVPSRLIGTAVMIRVRAETLEGYVGTSPVFILPRLVGKHKHRIDYHHIIWSLVRKPGAFAAYQYRDELFPTTTFRLAYDRLLANSPKRSNQEYVRILHEGLDGFRIRGGNGTVLVVGNWDTADLPGSS
;
A
#
# COMPACT_ATOMS: atom_id res chain seq x y z
N MET A 1 2.84 13.23 33.72
CA MET A 1 1.43 12.97 33.41
C MET A 1 1.26 11.46 33.30
N GLN A 2 0.32 10.83 34.01
CA GLN A 2 -0.04 9.45 33.76
C GLN A 2 -1.05 9.40 32.62
N PRO A 3 -0.93 8.47 31.66
CA PRO A 3 -1.92 8.32 30.61
C PRO A 3 -3.26 7.90 31.22
N THR A 4 -4.32 8.59 30.85
CA THR A 4 -5.69 8.22 31.20
C THR A 4 -6.35 7.60 29.97
N TRP A 5 -7.18 6.59 30.18
CA TRP A 5 -7.90 5.89 29.12
C TRP A 5 -9.39 6.19 29.26
N ASN A 6 -10.03 6.48 28.16
CA ASN A 6 -11.48 6.64 28.15
C ASN A 6 -12.17 5.29 28.31
N ASN A 7 -13.26 5.24 29.03
CA ASN A 7 -14.06 4.04 29.17
C ASN A 7 -14.78 3.69 27.86
N THR A 8 -14.73 2.43 27.48
CA THR A 8 -15.39 1.96 26.27
C THR A 8 -16.90 2.17 26.38
N GLY A 9 -17.50 2.90 25.40
CA GLY A 9 -18.95 3.16 25.34
C GLY A 9 -19.40 4.44 26.07
N VAL A 10 -18.48 5.22 26.70
CA VAL A 10 -18.81 6.45 27.41
C VAL A 10 -18.47 7.67 26.53
N ALA A 11 -19.42 8.05 25.66
CA ALA A 11 -19.22 9.10 24.66
C ALA A 11 -18.91 10.50 25.25
N HIS A 12 -19.46 10.84 26.42
CA HIS A 12 -19.32 12.16 27.03
C HIS A 12 -17.91 12.46 27.58
N GLU A 13 -17.06 11.45 27.76
CA GLU A 13 -15.66 11.66 28.20
C GLU A 13 -14.82 12.40 27.14
N ASN A 14 -15.26 12.46 25.89
CA ASN A 14 -14.60 13.15 24.78
C ASN A 14 -15.26 14.47 24.38
N GLY A 15 -16.24 14.98 25.13
CA GLY A 15 -17.05 16.13 24.76
C GLY A 15 -16.24 17.39 24.40
N ASP A 16 -15.16 17.68 25.11
CA ASP A 16 -14.29 18.83 24.84
C ASP A 16 -13.53 18.68 23.51
N VAL A 17 -13.08 17.45 23.18
CA VAL A 17 -12.39 17.16 21.94
C VAL A 17 -13.37 17.23 20.77
N GLU A 18 -14.57 16.66 20.93
CA GLU A 18 -15.63 16.72 19.91
C GLU A 18 -16.07 18.15 19.64
N GLN A 19 -16.27 18.95 20.68
CA GLN A 19 -16.61 20.36 20.54
C GLN A 19 -15.48 21.16 19.88
N SER A 20 -14.23 20.87 20.20
CA SER A 20 -13.06 21.50 19.55
C SER A 20 -13.02 21.17 18.06
N HIS A 21 -13.26 19.90 17.67
CA HIS A 21 -13.35 19.49 16.26
C HIS A 21 -14.52 20.16 15.55
N TYR A 22 -15.68 20.25 16.18
CA TYR A 22 -16.84 20.94 15.61
C TYR A 22 -16.55 22.41 15.32
N ARG A 23 -16.00 23.14 16.31
CA ARG A 23 -15.61 24.54 16.15
C ARG A 23 -14.55 24.74 15.06
N PHE A 24 -13.61 23.82 14.93
CA PHE A 24 -12.62 23.87 13.86
C PHE A 24 -13.26 23.68 12.47
N LYS A 25 -14.15 22.71 12.32
CA LYS A 25 -14.90 22.49 11.06
C LYS A 25 -15.72 23.72 10.67
N GLN A 26 -16.37 24.37 11.64
CA GLN A 26 -17.07 25.62 11.37
C GLN A 26 -16.14 26.75 10.93
N ALA A 27 -14.97 26.90 11.57
CA ALA A 27 -13.97 27.90 11.16
C ALA A 27 -13.47 27.65 9.73
N VAL A 28 -13.26 26.40 9.33
CA VAL A 28 -12.90 26.02 7.96
C VAL A 28 -14.01 26.39 6.99
N ASP A 29 -15.28 26.05 7.28
CA ASP A 29 -16.41 26.39 6.42
C ASP A 29 -16.58 27.91 6.25
N GLN A 30 -16.46 28.68 7.33
CA GLN A 30 -16.49 30.13 7.27
C GLN A 30 -15.35 30.72 6.42
N ALA A 31 -14.13 30.22 6.60
CA ALA A 31 -12.98 30.69 5.82
C ALA A 31 -13.10 30.35 4.34
N LEU A 32 -13.70 29.20 3.99
CA LEU A 32 -14.00 28.84 2.61
C LEU A 32 -15.08 29.74 2.01
N ARG A 33 -16.09 30.14 2.77
CA ARG A 33 -17.11 31.11 2.34
C ARG A 33 -16.51 32.50 2.08
N VAL A 34 -15.62 32.98 2.97
CA VAL A 34 -14.91 34.24 2.79
C VAL A 34 -14.02 34.22 1.55
N ARG A 35 -13.43 33.07 1.25
CA ARG A 35 -12.60 32.86 0.05
C ARG A 35 -13.42 32.82 -1.25
N TRP A 36 -14.75 32.71 -1.19
CA TRP A 36 -15.65 32.58 -2.36
C TRP A 36 -15.40 31.32 -3.21
N GLY A 37 -14.83 30.25 -2.64
CA GLY A 37 -14.61 29.00 -3.36
C GLY A 37 -14.10 27.87 -2.50
N ARG A 38 -14.50 26.63 -2.85
CA ARG A 38 -14.05 25.41 -2.22
C ARG A 38 -12.97 24.68 -3.00
N ASP A 39 -12.68 25.16 -4.22
CA ASP A 39 -11.72 24.54 -5.13
C ASP A 39 -10.31 25.02 -4.84
N PHE A 40 -9.36 24.08 -4.87
CA PHE A 40 -7.94 24.31 -4.71
C PHE A 40 -7.19 23.77 -5.92
N ALA A 41 -6.11 24.45 -6.30
CA ALA A 41 -5.29 24.05 -7.45
C ALA A 41 -4.71 22.61 -7.28
N ASN A 42 -4.37 22.24 -6.04
CA ASN A 42 -3.86 20.93 -5.68
C ASN A 42 -4.02 20.69 -4.17
N ARG A 43 -3.67 19.47 -3.74
CA ARG A 43 -3.73 19.07 -2.33
C ARG A 43 -2.84 19.92 -1.42
N ALA A 44 -1.64 20.30 -1.90
CA ALA A 44 -0.71 21.11 -1.13
C ALA A 44 -1.28 22.51 -0.80
N ALA A 45 -1.97 23.12 -1.76
CA ALA A 45 -2.66 24.40 -1.55
C ALA A 45 -3.78 24.29 -0.51
N TYR A 46 -4.50 23.19 -0.48
CA TYR A 46 -5.51 22.93 0.55
C TYR A 46 -4.89 22.69 1.93
N GLU A 47 -3.81 21.94 2.01
CA GLU A 47 -3.09 21.69 3.25
C GLU A 47 -2.50 22.98 3.82
N GLN A 48 -1.92 23.84 2.98
CA GLN A 48 -1.43 25.16 3.41
C GLN A 48 -2.56 26.04 3.98
N PHE A 49 -3.70 26.09 3.31
CA PHE A 49 -4.88 26.82 3.80
C PHE A 49 -5.32 26.32 5.19
N LEU A 50 -5.33 25.00 5.42
CA LEU A 50 -5.66 24.45 6.74
C LEU A 50 -4.61 24.81 7.79
N GLN A 51 -3.32 24.75 7.43
CA GLN A 51 -2.22 25.12 8.33
C GLN A 51 -2.31 26.59 8.75
N ASP A 52 -2.63 27.49 7.84
CA ASP A 52 -2.80 28.91 8.14
C ASP A 52 -3.95 29.15 9.13
N LEU A 53 -5.06 28.42 8.99
CA LEU A 53 -6.18 28.49 9.94
C LEU A 53 -5.81 27.94 11.31
N VAL A 54 -5.09 26.82 11.35
CA VAL A 54 -4.58 26.24 12.60
C VAL A 54 -3.61 27.20 13.28
N TYR A 55 -2.69 27.79 12.53
CA TYR A 55 -1.72 28.76 13.03
C TYR A 55 -2.42 29.97 13.69
N LYS A 56 -3.36 30.61 12.97
CA LYS A 56 -4.15 31.74 13.50
C LYS A 56 -4.89 31.38 14.81
N ARG A 57 -5.45 30.15 14.85
CA ARG A 57 -6.17 29.71 16.06
C ARG A 57 -5.23 29.39 17.20
N ASN A 58 -4.01 28.95 16.95
CA ASN A 58 -3.04 28.64 18.01
C ASN A 58 -2.40 29.88 18.60
N GLN A 59 -2.27 30.99 17.88
CA GLN A 59 -1.74 32.25 18.40
C GLN A 59 -2.42 32.68 19.69
N THR A 60 -3.73 32.46 19.83
CA THR A 60 -4.46 32.82 21.05
C THR A 60 -4.16 31.91 22.25
N ARG A 61 -3.43 30.81 22.02
CA ARG A 61 -3.09 29.78 23.03
C ARG A 61 -1.61 29.79 23.42
N ASP A 62 -0.78 30.58 22.74
CA ASP A 62 0.67 30.56 22.91
C ASP A 62 1.13 30.77 24.33
N ALA A 63 0.52 31.71 25.06
CA ALA A 63 0.85 31.98 26.46
C ALA A 63 0.58 30.76 27.36
N ARG A 64 -0.57 30.09 27.17
CA ARG A 64 -0.92 28.87 27.92
C ARG A 64 -0.04 27.69 27.54
N PHE A 65 0.25 27.56 26.27
CA PHE A 65 1.13 26.50 25.76
C PHE A 65 2.56 26.67 26.29
N THR A 66 3.07 27.89 26.36
CA THR A 66 4.39 28.17 26.91
C THR A 66 4.46 27.82 28.40
N ALA A 67 3.47 28.18 29.18
CA ALA A 67 3.39 27.80 30.59
C ALA A 67 3.27 26.27 30.79
N GLU A 68 2.49 25.59 29.94
CA GLU A 68 2.37 24.15 29.98
C GLU A 68 3.69 23.45 29.59
N LYS A 69 4.41 24.00 28.60
CA LYS A 69 5.68 23.46 28.12
C LYS A 69 6.76 23.41 29.21
N GLU A 70 6.76 24.35 30.13
CA GLU A 70 7.71 24.39 31.26
C GLU A 70 7.54 23.17 32.21
N VAL A 71 6.33 22.63 32.34
CA VAL A 71 6.03 21.49 33.21
C VAL A 71 5.98 20.15 32.47
N LEU A 72 6.07 20.15 31.11
CA LEU A 72 6.12 18.96 30.32
C LEU A 72 7.47 18.26 30.49
N ARG A 73 7.44 16.92 30.51
CA ARG A 73 8.66 16.14 30.47
C ARG A 73 9.34 16.31 29.09
N PRO A 74 10.69 16.25 29.05
CA PRO A 74 11.41 16.25 27.78
C PRO A 74 10.92 15.13 26.87
N LEU A 75 10.91 15.38 25.58
CA LEU A 75 10.58 14.37 24.59
C LEU A 75 11.61 13.23 24.62
N PRO A 76 11.20 11.98 24.35
CA PRO A 76 12.15 10.87 24.22
C PRO A 76 13.15 11.16 23.11
N ALA A 77 14.40 10.70 23.27
CA ALA A 77 15.50 10.92 22.32
C ALA A 77 15.19 10.39 20.91
N ALA A 78 14.38 9.33 20.82
CA ALA A 78 13.92 8.78 19.56
C ALA A 78 12.39 8.94 19.43
N PRO A 79 11.89 9.46 18.32
CA PRO A 79 10.44 9.54 18.09
C PRO A 79 9.84 8.12 17.98
N LEU A 80 8.63 7.97 18.47
CA LEU A 80 7.88 6.74 18.25
C LEU A 80 7.64 6.55 16.74
N SER A 81 7.92 5.35 16.25
CA SER A 81 7.65 5.03 14.85
C SER A 81 6.13 5.04 14.59
N PRO A 82 5.62 5.86 13.67
CA PRO A 82 4.19 5.96 13.38
C PRO A 82 3.74 4.77 12.50
N CYS A 83 4.01 3.55 12.93
CA CYS A 83 3.62 2.33 12.22
C CYS A 83 3.00 1.31 13.18
N LYS A 84 2.06 0.55 12.64
CA LYS A 84 1.54 -0.65 13.31
C LYS A 84 2.38 -1.84 12.90
N GLU A 85 2.90 -2.59 13.86
CA GLU A 85 3.62 -3.82 13.61
C GLU A 85 2.70 -5.04 13.71
N LEU A 86 2.79 -5.93 12.72
CA LEU A 86 2.01 -7.16 12.63
C LEU A 86 2.94 -8.31 12.26
N ARG A 87 2.82 -9.44 12.95
CA ARG A 87 3.50 -10.67 12.57
C ARG A 87 2.56 -11.54 11.76
N VAL A 88 2.94 -11.87 10.53
CA VAL A 88 2.14 -12.68 9.61
C VAL A 88 2.98 -13.81 9.02
N THR A 89 2.37 -14.96 8.76
CA THR A 89 3.02 -16.06 8.06
C THR A 89 2.63 -16.02 6.58
N VAL A 90 3.63 -16.14 5.70
CA VAL A 90 3.40 -16.18 4.25
C VAL A 90 2.71 -17.49 3.88
N SER A 91 1.59 -17.39 3.19
CA SER A 91 0.80 -18.54 2.76
C SER A 91 1.50 -19.34 1.65
N ARG A 92 1.01 -20.56 1.40
CA ARG A 92 1.45 -21.40 0.27
C ARG A 92 1.22 -20.76 -1.12
N PHE A 93 0.39 -19.74 -1.19
CA PHE A 93 0.10 -18.97 -2.40
C PHE A 93 1.00 -17.74 -2.58
N SER A 94 2.09 -17.63 -1.80
CA SER A 94 2.96 -16.43 -1.77
C SER A 94 2.20 -15.16 -1.40
N THR A 95 1.26 -15.24 -0.48
CA THR A 95 0.44 -14.10 -0.05
C THR A 95 0.48 -13.90 1.45
N ILE A 96 0.28 -12.65 1.86
CA ILE A 96 0.05 -12.24 3.24
C ILE A 96 -1.28 -11.51 3.36
N HIS A 97 -1.89 -11.60 4.54
CA HIS A 97 -3.09 -10.86 4.90
C HIS A 97 -2.71 -9.73 5.85
N VAL A 98 -2.99 -8.48 5.45
CA VAL A 98 -2.79 -7.30 6.28
C VAL A 98 -4.12 -6.56 6.40
N GLY A 99 -4.72 -6.60 7.58
CA GLY A 99 -6.11 -6.18 7.77
C GLY A 99 -7.06 -7.06 6.94
N SER A 100 -7.89 -6.42 6.12
CA SER A 100 -8.82 -7.14 5.22
C SER A 100 -8.28 -7.28 3.79
N ASN A 101 -7.02 -6.92 3.54
CA ASN A 101 -6.44 -6.91 2.20
C ASN A 101 -5.37 -7.99 2.04
N ILE A 102 -5.16 -8.42 0.81
CA ILE A 102 -4.23 -9.51 0.45
C ILE A 102 -3.15 -8.94 -0.46
N TYR A 103 -1.91 -9.33 -0.19
CA TYR A 103 -0.74 -8.90 -0.96
C TYR A 103 0.11 -10.10 -1.32
N SER A 104 0.58 -10.16 -2.56
CA SER A 104 1.61 -11.14 -2.92
C SER A 104 2.97 -10.68 -2.41
N VAL A 105 3.79 -11.64 -2.04
CA VAL A 105 5.17 -11.45 -1.60
C VAL A 105 6.07 -12.49 -2.24
N PRO A 106 7.40 -12.27 -2.33
CA PRO A 106 8.30 -13.21 -2.98
C PRO A 106 8.12 -14.65 -2.49
N SER A 107 7.98 -15.61 -3.42
CA SER A 107 7.69 -17.02 -3.14
C SER A 107 8.76 -17.71 -2.28
N ARG A 108 9.98 -17.18 -2.23
CA ARG A 108 11.04 -17.65 -1.33
C ARG A 108 10.68 -17.52 0.16
N LEU A 109 9.69 -16.67 0.48
CA LEU A 109 9.24 -16.42 1.86
C LEU A 109 8.08 -17.33 2.28
N ILE A 110 7.60 -18.23 1.44
CA ILE A 110 6.51 -19.16 1.77
C ILE A 110 6.83 -19.92 3.07
N GLY A 111 5.88 -19.93 4.02
CA GLY A 111 6.02 -20.55 5.33
C GLY A 111 6.80 -19.73 6.33
N THR A 112 7.45 -18.63 5.93
CA THR A 112 8.21 -17.77 6.84
C THR A 112 7.28 -16.81 7.58
N ALA A 113 7.54 -16.60 8.87
CA ALA A 113 6.91 -15.54 9.64
C ALA A 113 7.63 -14.22 9.37
N VAL A 114 6.90 -13.25 8.85
CA VAL A 114 7.39 -11.92 8.48
C VAL A 114 6.78 -10.87 9.41
N MET A 115 7.59 -9.94 9.90
CA MET A 115 7.12 -8.75 10.59
C MET A 115 6.76 -7.69 9.57
N ILE A 116 5.53 -7.20 9.62
CA ILE A 116 5.03 -6.16 8.72
C ILE A 116 4.88 -4.86 9.49
N ARG A 117 5.55 -3.81 9.03
CA ARG A 117 5.31 -2.44 9.46
C ARG A 117 4.31 -1.78 8.52
N VAL A 118 3.14 -1.48 9.06
CA VAL A 118 2.06 -0.84 8.32
C VAL A 118 2.17 0.66 8.49
N ARG A 119 2.59 1.35 7.44
CA ARG A 119 2.63 2.82 7.37
C ARG A 119 1.37 3.39 6.72
N ALA A 120 1.30 4.70 6.57
CA ALA A 120 0.17 5.35 5.90
C ALA A 120 0.00 4.87 4.45
N GLU A 121 1.08 4.80 3.68
CA GLU A 121 1.07 4.52 2.24
C GLU A 121 1.79 3.22 1.87
N THR A 122 2.57 2.63 2.77
CA THR A 122 3.41 1.46 2.48
C THR A 122 3.27 0.37 3.53
N LEU A 123 3.59 -0.85 3.10
CA LEU A 123 3.83 -2.02 3.92
C LEU A 123 5.28 -2.43 3.77
N GLU A 124 6.01 -2.50 4.86
CA GLU A 124 7.40 -2.92 4.88
C GLU A 124 7.49 -4.29 5.55
N GLY A 125 8.05 -5.28 4.86
CA GLY A 125 8.22 -6.64 5.40
C GLY A 125 9.65 -6.89 5.86
N TYR A 126 9.80 -7.50 7.03
CA TYR A 126 11.08 -7.83 7.66
C TYR A 126 11.15 -9.29 8.08
N VAL A 127 12.30 -9.92 7.85
CA VAL A 127 12.67 -11.21 8.45
C VAL A 127 13.84 -10.96 9.40
N GLY A 128 13.59 -11.13 10.70
CA GLY A 128 14.51 -10.60 11.72
C GLY A 128 14.61 -9.09 11.62
N THR A 129 15.81 -8.57 11.41
CA THR A 129 16.10 -7.15 11.22
C THR A 129 16.22 -6.74 9.75
N SER A 130 16.25 -7.72 8.83
CA SER A 130 16.50 -7.47 7.40
C SER A 130 15.20 -7.15 6.67
N PRO A 131 15.12 -6.03 5.92
CA PRO A 131 13.99 -5.74 5.06
C PRO A 131 13.99 -6.71 3.87
N VAL A 132 12.80 -7.24 3.52
CA VAL A 132 12.66 -8.22 2.45
C VAL A 132 11.78 -7.76 1.30
N PHE A 133 10.86 -6.82 1.57
CA PHE A 133 10.03 -6.17 0.55
C PHE A 133 9.40 -4.87 1.08
N ILE A 134 9.02 -4.01 0.15
CA ILE A 134 8.19 -2.82 0.39
C ILE A 134 7.06 -2.85 -0.64
N LEU A 135 5.81 -2.71 -0.19
CA LEU A 135 4.62 -2.74 -1.05
C LEU A 135 3.76 -1.50 -0.80
N PRO A 136 3.14 -0.94 -1.83
CA PRO A 136 2.13 0.11 -1.66
C PRO A 136 0.92 -0.44 -0.89
N ARG A 137 0.45 0.32 0.09
CA ARG A 137 -0.71 -0.05 0.89
C ARG A 137 -2.01 0.19 0.11
N LEU A 138 -2.87 -0.82 0.10
CA LEU A 138 -4.21 -0.70 -0.48
C LEU A 138 -5.14 0.08 0.47
N VAL A 139 -5.83 1.06 -0.08
CA VAL A 139 -6.87 1.81 0.62
C VAL A 139 -8.21 1.09 0.45
N GLY A 140 -8.95 0.92 1.55
CA GLY A 140 -10.22 0.19 1.60
C GLY A 140 -10.07 -1.24 2.10
N LYS A 141 -11.13 -2.05 1.96
CA LYS A 141 -11.23 -3.41 2.47
C LYS A 141 -11.46 -4.42 1.34
N HIS A 142 -11.09 -5.68 1.58
CA HIS A 142 -11.34 -6.83 0.69
C HIS A 142 -10.72 -6.68 -0.70
N LYS A 143 -9.60 -5.96 -0.79
CA LYS A 143 -8.83 -5.81 -2.01
C LYS A 143 -7.64 -6.76 -2.00
N HIS A 144 -7.16 -7.09 -3.19
CA HIS A 144 -5.92 -7.85 -3.35
C HIS A 144 -4.99 -7.14 -4.35
N ARG A 145 -3.70 -7.34 -4.15
CA ARG A 145 -2.64 -6.89 -5.04
C ARG A 145 -1.69 -8.04 -5.25
N ILE A 146 -1.78 -8.64 -6.41
CA ILE A 146 -0.97 -9.79 -6.81
C ILE A 146 -0.01 -9.35 -7.90
N ASP A 147 1.26 -9.52 -7.62
CA ASP A 147 2.34 -9.29 -8.59
C ASP A 147 2.90 -10.65 -9.01
N TYR A 148 2.83 -10.95 -10.31
CA TYR A 148 3.30 -12.22 -10.85
C TYR A 148 4.82 -12.42 -10.66
N HIS A 149 5.62 -11.34 -10.55
CA HIS A 149 7.05 -11.40 -10.27
C HIS A 149 7.36 -12.11 -8.95
N HIS A 150 6.48 -11.98 -7.98
CA HIS A 150 6.62 -12.66 -6.68
C HIS A 150 6.44 -14.18 -6.78
N ILE A 151 5.68 -14.64 -7.76
CA ILE A 151 5.15 -16.02 -7.84
C ILE A 151 5.82 -16.83 -8.93
N ILE A 152 6.32 -16.16 -9.98
CA ILE A 152 6.78 -16.79 -11.21
C ILE A 152 7.80 -17.90 -10.97
N TRP A 153 8.77 -17.72 -10.06
CA TRP A 153 9.77 -18.73 -9.74
C TRP A 153 9.19 -20.01 -9.13
N SER A 154 8.07 -19.88 -8.42
CA SER A 154 7.32 -21.03 -7.89
C SER A 154 6.59 -21.76 -9.03
N LEU A 155 6.02 -21.01 -9.97
CA LEU A 155 5.32 -21.57 -11.13
C LEU A 155 6.27 -22.23 -12.13
N VAL A 156 7.47 -21.70 -12.34
CA VAL A 156 8.50 -22.32 -13.19
C VAL A 156 8.84 -23.73 -12.69
N ARG A 157 8.90 -23.92 -11.37
CA ARG A 157 9.15 -25.23 -10.76
C ARG A 157 7.96 -26.17 -10.87
N LYS A 158 6.72 -25.65 -10.86
CA LYS A 158 5.47 -26.41 -10.92
C LYS A 158 4.46 -25.73 -11.85
N PRO A 159 4.65 -25.78 -13.18
CA PRO A 159 3.80 -25.03 -14.12
C PRO A 159 2.32 -25.43 -14.05
N GLY A 160 2.02 -26.68 -13.72
CA GLY A 160 0.64 -27.14 -13.54
C GLY A 160 -0.12 -26.44 -12.42
N ALA A 161 0.58 -25.80 -11.45
CA ALA A 161 -0.05 -25.04 -10.39
C ALA A 161 -0.69 -23.74 -10.90
N PHE A 162 -0.32 -23.24 -12.09
CA PHE A 162 -0.88 -22.04 -12.68
C PHE A 162 -2.41 -22.12 -12.83
N ALA A 163 -2.93 -23.23 -13.38
CA ALA A 163 -4.38 -23.41 -13.59
C ALA A 163 -5.18 -23.39 -12.28
N ALA A 164 -4.60 -23.91 -11.19
CA ALA A 164 -5.24 -24.02 -9.89
C ALA A 164 -4.88 -22.85 -8.94
N TYR A 165 -4.14 -21.86 -9.44
CA TYR A 165 -3.76 -20.72 -8.61
C TYR A 165 -4.98 -19.83 -8.31
N GLN A 166 -5.23 -19.54 -7.04
CA GLN A 166 -6.41 -18.81 -6.57
C GLN A 166 -6.58 -17.43 -7.23
N TYR A 167 -5.47 -16.76 -7.54
CA TYR A 167 -5.45 -15.44 -8.18
C TYR A 167 -4.91 -15.51 -9.60
N ARG A 168 -5.24 -16.56 -10.34
CA ARG A 168 -4.75 -16.78 -11.70
C ARG A 168 -5.01 -15.61 -12.63
N ASP A 169 -6.18 -14.99 -12.51
CA ASP A 169 -6.59 -13.89 -13.39
C ASP A 169 -5.72 -12.62 -13.21
N GLU A 170 -5.10 -12.46 -12.04
CA GLU A 170 -4.13 -11.41 -11.78
C GLU A 170 -2.71 -11.72 -12.32
N LEU A 171 -2.48 -12.95 -12.78
CA LEU A 171 -1.21 -13.35 -13.39
C LEU A 171 -1.14 -13.06 -14.88
N PHE A 172 -2.11 -12.34 -15.43
CA PHE A 172 -2.08 -11.85 -16.80
C PHE A 172 -1.70 -10.34 -16.79
N PRO A 173 -0.43 -9.98 -17.02
CA PRO A 173 0.02 -8.58 -16.95
C PRO A 173 -0.73 -7.66 -17.92
N THR A 174 -1.09 -8.18 -19.09
CA THR A 174 -1.84 -7.47 -20.11
C THR A 174 -2.84 -8.39 -20.81
N THR A 175 -3.79 -7.80 -21.53
CA THR A 175 -4.73 -8.52 -22.39
C THR A 175 -4.02 -9.43 -23.41
N THR A 176 -2.85 -9.02 -23.90
CA THR A 176 -2.04 -9.81 -24.82
C THR A 176 -1.61 -11.15 -24.21
N PHE A 177 -1.18 -11.15 -22.95
CA PHE A 177 -0.83 -12.36 -22.21
C PHE A 177 -2.04 -13.27 -22.02
N ARG A 178 -3.21 -12.70 -21.76
CA ARG A 178 -4.46 -13.47 -21.66
C ARG A 178 -4.79 -14.14 -22.99
N LEU A 179 -4.77 -13.39 -24.10
CA LEU A 179 -5.02 -13.94 -25.43
C LEU A 179 -3.99 -15.01 -25.83
N ALA A 180 -2.73 -14.85 -25.45
CA ALA A 180 -1.69 -15.86 -25.67
C ALA A 180 -2.04 -17.16 -24.94
N TYR A 181 -2.45 -17.07 -23.66
CA TYR A 181 -2.88 -18.24 -22.90
C TYR A 181 -4.10 -18.92 -23.51
N ASP A 182 -5.11 -18.17 -23.92
CA ASP A 182 -6.33 -18.71 -24.54
C ASP A 182 -6.00 -19.45 -25.86
N ARG A 183 -5.08 -18.93 -26.67
CA ARG A 183 -4.57 -19.61 -27.88
C ARG A 183 -3.80 -20.92 -27.56
N LEU A 184 -2.95 -20.87 -26.53
CA LEU A 184 -2.23 -22.06 -26.07
C LEU A 184 -3.20 -23.15 -25.58
N LEU A 185 -4.25 -22.73 -24.87
CA LEU A 185 -5.27 -23.64 -24.37
C LEU A 185 -6.05 -24.29 -25.51
N ALA A 186 -6.36 -23.56 -26.59
CA ALA A 186 -7.04 -24.06 -27.76
C ALA A 186 -6.16 -25.04 -28.58
N ASN A 187 -4.86 -24.73 -28.77
CA ASN A 187 -3.96 -25.47 -29.63
C ASN A 187 -3.30 -26.68 -28.93
N SER A 188 -2.95 -26.53 -27.65
CA SER A 188 -2.17 -27.53 -26.90
C SER A 188 -2.60 -27.58 -25.41
N PRO A 189 -3.83 -28.06 -25.11
CA PRO A 189 -4.39 -27.98 -23.74
C PRO A 189 -3.49 -28.60 -22.65
N LYS A 190 -2.83 -29.71 -22.97
CA LYS A 190 -1.96 -30.46 -22.03
C LYS A 190 -0.69 -29.69 -21.65
N ARG A 191 -0.19 -28.82 -22.54
CA ARG A 191 1.07 -28.04 -22.34
C ARG A 191 0.84 -26.57 -22.12
N SER A 192 -0.40 -26.08 -22.23
CA SER A 192 -0.74 -24.66 -22.17
C SER A 192 -0.18 -23.95 -20.92
N ASN A 193 -0.30 -24.56 -19.75
CA ASN A 193 0.21 -23.98 -18.50
C ASN A 193 1.75 -23.89 -18.51
N GLN A 194 2.43 -24.91 -19.00
CA GLN A 194 3.89 -24.95 -19.06
C GLN A 194 4.43 -23.90 -20.03
N GLU A 195 3.84 -23.80 -21.21
CA GLU A 195 4.25 -22.84 -22.24
C GLU A 195 3.92 -21.42 -21.81
N TYR A 196 2.75 -21.21 -21.20
CA TYR A 196 2.38 -19.90 -20.68
C TYR A 196 3.31 -19.42 -19.55
N VAL A 197 3.61 -20.26 -18.58
CA VAL A 197 4.53 -19.92 -17.48
C VAL A 197 5.92 -19.60 -18.04
N ARG A 198 6.35 -20.29 -19.10
CA ARG A 198 7.61 -19.97 -19.78
C ARG A 198 7.56 -18.59 -20.44
N ILE A 199 6.50 -18.27 -21.17
CA ILE A 199 6.30 -16.94 -21.78
C ILE A 199 6.28 -15.85 -20.70
N LEU A 200 5.59 -16.10 -19.60
CA LEU A 200 5.50 -15.16 -18.48
C LEU A 200 6.87 -14.93 -17.81
N HIS A 201 7.67 -16.00 -17.70
CA HIS A 201 9.01 -15.92 -17.16
C HIS A 201 9.99 -15.19 -18.10
N GLU A 202 9.95 -15.50 -19.39
CA GLU A 202 10.77 -14.83 -20.41
C GLU A 202 10.38 -13.34 -20.56
N GLY A 203 9.12 -12.99 -20.28
CA GLY A 203 8.63 -11.61 -20.25
C GLY A 203 9.22 -10.74 -19.12
N LEU A 204 9.86 -11.33 -18.09
CA LEU A 204 10.56 -10.57 -17.05
C LEU A 204 11.75 -9.78 -17.61
N ASP A 205 12.40 -10.29 -18.67
CA ASP A 205 13.61 -9.70 -19.24
C ASP A 205 13.31 -8.76 -20.45
N GLY A 206 12.06 -8.35 -20.65
CA GLY A 206 11.69 -7.46 -21.75
C GLY A 206 11.63 -8.13 -23.14
N PHE A 207 11.14 -9.36 -23.20
CA PHE A 207 11.19 -10.22 -24.39
C PHE A 207 10.25 -9.79 -25.52
N ARG A 208 10.77 -9.90 -26.77
CA ARG A 208 9.99 -9.76 -28.01
C ARG A 208 9.34 -11.09 -28.37
N ILE A 209 8.03 -11.23 -28.23
CA ILE A 209 7.30 -12.41 -28.69
C ILE A 209 7.15 -12.31 -30.21
N ARG A 210 7.79 -13.22 -30.98
CA ARG A 210 7.49 -13.40 -32.43
C ARG A 210 6.16 -14.14 -32.56
N GLY A 211 5.12 -13.45 -32.99
CA GLY A 211 3.88 -14.06 -33.41
C GLY A 211 4.10 -14.87 -34.69
N GLY A 212 3.36 -15.96 -34.88
CA GLY A 212 3.49 -16.89 -36.02
C GLY A 212 3.26 -16.29 -37.42
N ASN A 213 2.99 -14.99 -37.56
CA ASN A 213 2.85 -14.26 -38.83
C ASN A 213 3.82 -13.06 -38.92
N GLY A 214 4.99 -13.15 -38.32
CA GLY A 214 6.00 -12.10 -38.46
C GLY A 214 5.75 -10.81 -37.64
N THR A 215 4.66 -10.71 -36.90
CA THR A 215 4.35 -9.55 -36.07
C THR A 215 5.14 -9.62 -34.76
N VAL A 216 6.05 -8.68 -34.58
CA VAL A 216 6.81 -8.53 -33.33
C VAL A 216 5.97 -7.71 -32.36
N LEU A 217 5.43 -8.35 -31.33
CA LEU A 217 4.80 -7.66 -30.20
C LEU A 217 5.89 -7.28 -29.20
N VAL A 218 6.17 -5.98 -29.10
CA VAL A 218 7.06 -5.44 -28.06
C VAL A 218 6.26 -5.34 -26.77
N VAL A 219 6.53 -6.22 -25.83
CA VAL A 219 6.05 -6.06 -24.43
C VAL A 219 7.04 -5.10 -23.77
N GLY A 220 6.57 -3.87 -23.47
CA GLY A 220 7.42 -2.81 -22.94
C GLY A 220 8.07 -3.19 -21.62
N ASN A 221 9.31 -2.73 -21.44
CA ASN A 221 10.01 -2.71 -20.17
C ASN A 221 9.14 -2.00 -19.13
N TRP A 222 8.81 -2.67 -18.07
CA TRP A 222 8.34 -2.02 -16.87
C TRP A 222 9.57 -1.55 -16.10
N ASP A 223 9.98 -0.31 -16.38
CA ASP A 223 11.04 0.35 -15.64
C ASP A 223 10.68 0.37 -14.15
N THR A 224 11.61 -0.14 -13.36
CA THR A 224 11.65 -0.01 -11.89
C THR A 224 11.93 1.45 -11.44
N ALA A 225 11.71 2.42 -12.32
CA ALA A 225 12.05 3.83 -12.16
C ALA A 225 10.83 4.67 -11.82
N ASP A 226 10.09 4.32 -10.74
CA ASP A 226 9.24 5.27 -10.04
C ASP A 226 9.16 4.92 -8.53
N LEU A 227 10.33 4.86 -7.91
CA LEU A 227 10.44 5.05 -6.47
C LEU A 227 10.77 6.53 -6.24
N PRO A 228 9.91 7.31 -5.59
CA PRO A 228 10.25 8.69 -5.26
C PRO A 228 11.38 8.71 -4.24
N GLY A 229 12.52 9.25 -4.68
CA GLY A 229 13.42 10.10 -3.94
C GLY A 229 14.17 9.57 -2.75
N SER A 230 15.40 9.16 -2.98
CA SER A 230 16.50 9.48 -2.09
C SER A 230 17.03 10.88 -2.47
N SER A 231 16.70 11.87 -1.69
CA SER A 231 17.48 13.11 -1.52
C SER A 231 17.17 13.63 -0.13
#